data_a66841b883f5bd866e1e8b822e355f40
#
_entry.id   a66841b883f5bd866e1e8b822e355f40
#
_cell.length_a   1.000
_cell.length_b   1.000
_cell.length_c   1.000
_cell.angle_alpha   90.00
_cell.angle_beta   90.00
_cell.angle_gamma   90.00
#
_symmetry.space_group_name_H-M   'P 1'
#
loop_
_entity.id
_entity.type
_entity.pdbx_description
1 polymer ?
#
loop_
_entity_poly.entity_id
_entity_poly.type
_entity_poly.pdbx_seq_one_letter_code
_entity_poly.pdbx_strand_id
1 'polypeptide(L)'
;RHLEPVRLHEAGLAEGALSPVLQDVRARTDAHGQRLIWYTPTQYCAFDPVEAELGVKGCTAARYNMCVEPDGAVLPCQSYYQPVGNILLDSWDSIWNHKLSRWLRERRYMADGCRECALVAECGGGCPLSPPTAAPQASNWIAVGDMLQAARG
;
A
#
# COMPACT_ATOMS: atom_id res chain seq x y z
N ARG A 1 17.00 -20.98 10.79
CA ARG A 1 17.44 -19.58 10.99
C ARG A 1 16.18 -18.73 10.79
N HIS A 2 15.60 -18.22 11.88
CA HIS A 2 14.58 -17.20 11.79
C HIS A 2 15.22 -15.96 11.15
N LEU A 3 14.82 -15.65 9.92
CA LEU A 3 15.08 -14.34 9.35
C LEU A 3 14.23 -13.36 10.14
N GLU A 4 14.86 -12.53 10.96
CA GLU A 4 14.18 -11.38 11.54
C GLU A 4 13.56 -10.57 10.40
N PRO A 5 12.31 -10.08 10.53
CA PRO A 5 11.73 -9.21 9.52
C PRO A 5 12.67 -8.02 9.35
N VAL A 6 13.26 -7.91 8.16
CA VAL A 6 14.05 -6.73 7.82
C VAL A 6 13.16 -5.52 8.08
N ARG A 7 13.54 -4.69 9.05
CA ARG A 7 12.88 -3.42 9.28
C ARG A 7 13.21 -2.53 8.10
N LEU A 8 12.35 -2.52 7.10
CA LEU A 8 12.46 -1.67 5.90
C LEU A 8 12.57 -0.17 6.25
N HIS A 9 12.31 0.19 7.52
CA HIS A 9 12.28 1.56 8.00
C HIS A 9 13.65 2.21 8.24
N GLU A 10 14.72 1.42 8.37
CA GLU A 10 16.05 1.98 8.71
C GLU A 10 16.84 2.45 7.49
N ALA A 11 16.44 2.06 6.27
CA ALA A 11 17.15 2.39 5.04
C ALA A 11 16.26 2.96 3.92
N GLY A 12 14.95 3.09 4.15
CA GLY A 12 13.98 3.60 3.16
C GLY A 12 13.82 5.12 3.22
N LEU A 13 13.45 5.72 2.10
CA LEU A 13 12.99 7.11 2.06
C LEU A 13 11.64 7.22 2.76
N ALA A 14 11.45 8.28 3.55
CA ALA A 14 10.14 8.62 4.06
C ALA A 14 9.18 8.93 2.89
N GLU A 15 7.90 8.54 3.00
CA GLU A 15 6.92 8.72 1.93
C GLU A 15 6.82 10.19 1.47
N GLY A 16 6.89 11.16 2.39
CA GLY A 16 6.88 12.59 2.06
C GLY A 16 8.11 13.08 1.26
N ALA A 17 9.19 12.29 1.20
CA ALA A 17 10.38 12.61 0.42
C ALA A 17 10.35 11.99 -1.00
N LEU A 18 9.31 11.24 -1.36
CA LEU A 18 9.24 10.50 -2.62
C LEU A 18 8.99 11.40 -3.83
N SER A 19 8.21 12.47 -3.68
CA SER A 19 7.76 13.31 -4.80
C SER A 19 8.93 13.82 -5.68
N PRO A 20 9.97 14.48 -5.16
CA PRO A 20 11.05 14.97 -6.00
C PRO A 20 11.86 13.84 -6.66
N VAL A 21 12.04 12.72 -5.96
CA VAL A 21 12.76 11.55 -6.51
C VAL A 21 11.98 10.95 -7.68
N LEU A 22 10.66 10.78 -7.53
CA LEU A 22 9.83 10.20 -8.58
C LEU A 22 9.66 11.13 -9.79
N GLN A 23 9.68 12.45 -9.58
CA GLN A 23 9.71 13.41 -10.69
C GLN A 23 11.00 13.28 -11.51
N ASP A 24 12.17 13.17 -10.86
CA ASP A 24 13.45 12.95 -11.57
C ASP A 24 13.46 11.60 -12.30
N VAL A 25 13.01 10.53 -11.65
CA VAL A 25 12.90 9.20 -12.28
C VAL A 25 11.95 9.24 -13.47
N ARG A 26 10.79 9.90 -13.36
CA ARG A 26 9.84 10.05 -14.47
C ARG A 26 10.48 10.78 -15.65
N ALA A 27 11.11 11.94 -15.41
CA ALA A 27 11.76 12.70 -16.47
C ALA A 27 12.81 11.87 -17.22
N ARG A 28 13.57 11.03 -16.49
CA ARG A 28 14.56 10.12 -17.10
C ARG A 28 13.91 8.98 -17.87
N THR A 29 12.88 8.34 -17.32
CA THR A 29 12.18 7.25 -18.02
C THR A 29 11.51 7.75 -19.29
N ASP A 30 10.88 8.92 -19.24
CA ASP A 30 10.22 9.54 -20.40
C ASP A 30 11.22 9.89 -21.50
N ALA A 31 12.40 10.41 -21.14
CA ALA A 31 13.47 10.72 -22.10
C ALA A 31 13.99 9.47 -22.83
N HIS A 32 13.79 8.28 -22.26
CA HIS A 32 14.15 6.98 -22.86
C HIS A 32 12.96 6.20 -23.40
N GLY A 33 11.77 6.79 -23.48
CA GLY A 33 10.54 6.12 -23.93
C GLY A 33 10.09 4.98 -23.03
N GLN A 34 10.49 5.00 -21.75
CA GLN A 34 10.13 3.99 -20.75
C GLN A 34 8.97 4.50 -19.91
N ARG A 35 8.10 3.57 -19.45
CA ARG A 35 7.01 3.89 -18.56
C ARG A 35 7.39 3.64 -17.09
N LEU A 36 7.28 4.66 -16.25
CA LEU A 36 7.37 4.48 -14.81
C LEU A 36 6.12 3.73 -14.30
N ILE A 37 6.32 2.65 -13.55
CA ILE A 37 5.25 1.89 -12.90
C ILE A 37 5.50 1.92 -11.40
N TRP A 38 4.49 2.34 -10.64
CA TRP A 38 4.51 2.39 -9.19
C TRP A 38 3.58 1.33 -8.60
N TYR A 39 4.08 0.51 -7.68
CA TYR A 39 3.29 -0.58 -7.07
C TYR A 39 3.07 -0.42 -5.57
N THR A 40 3.90 0.40 -4.91
CA THR A 40 3.87 0.51 -3.46
C THR A 40 2.66 1.31 -2.99
N PRO A 41 1.81 0.76 -2.10
CA PRO A 41 0.78 1.55 -1.44
C PRO A 41 1.45 2.57 -0.50
N THR A 42 1.04 3.82 -0.61
CA THR A 42 1.51 4.93 0.22
C THR A 42 0.35 5.54 0.98
N GLN A 43 0.64 6.28 2.04
CA GLN A 43 -0.35 7.13 2.69
C GLN A 43 -0.49 8.40 1.86
N TYR A 44 -1.66 8.62 1.25
CA TYR A 44 -1.88 9.73 0.31
C TYR A 44 -1.67 11.12 0.96
N CYS A 45 -1.83 11.21 2.27
CA CYS A 45 -1.47 12.40 3.03
C CYS A 45 0.03 12.70 3.07
N ALA A 46 0.89 11.72 2.79
CA ALA A 46 2.34 11.89 2.72
C ALA A 46 2.85 11.91 1.28
N PHE A 47 2.30 11.04 0.43
CA PHE A 47 2.57 10.98 -1.00
C PHE A 47 1.35 10.45 -1.74
N ASP A 48 0.68 11.29 -2.53
CA ASP A 48 -0.47 10.91 -3.34
C ASP A 48 -0.01 10.42 -4.72
N PRO A 49 -0.14 9.11 -5.02
CA PRO A 49 0.24 8.56 -6.31
C PRO A 49 -0.72 8.97 -7.43
N VAL A 50 -1.94 9.42 -7.11
CA VAL A 50 -2.90 9.92 -8.12
C VAL A 50 -2.48 11.30 -8.61
N GLU A 51 -2.13 12.22 -7.69
CA GLU A 51 -1.58 13.54 -8.04
C GLU A 51 -0.25 13.41 -8.81
N ALA A 52 0.54 12.38 -8.50
CA ALA A 52 1.77 12.07 -9.22
C ALA A 52 1.52 11.31 -10.55
N GLU A 53 0.26 11.17 -11.01
CA GLU A 53 -0.15 10.45 -12.22
C GLU A 53 0.32 8.98 -12.28
N LEU A 54 0.55 8.36 -11.14
CA LEU A 54 0.94 6.96 -11.00
C LEU A 54 -0.26 6.02 -10.80
N GLY A 55 -1.47 6.59 -10.71
CA GLY A 55 -2.73 5.90 -10.52
C GLY A 55 -2.98 5.44 -9.08
N VAL A 56 -4.19 4.94 -8.83
CA VAL A 56 -4.61 4.49 -7.50
C VAL A 56 -3.79 3.30 -7.02
N LYS A 57 -3.26 3.37 -5.80
CA LYS A 57 -2.42 2.35 -5.17
C LYS A 57 -2.84 2.06 -3.73
N GLY A 58 -3.69 1.09 -3.55
CA GLY A 58 -4.06 0.58 -2.22
C GLY A 58 -3.36 -0.75 -1.91
N CYS A 59 -3.30 -1.10 -0.63
CA CYS A 59 -2.74 -2.39 -0.21
C CYS A 59 -3.62 -3.56 -0.68
N THR A 60 -3.00 -4.53 -1.35
CA THR A 60 -3.67 -5.72 -1.90
C THR A 60 -3.35 -6.99 -1.11
N ALA A 61 -2.53 -6.90 -0.05
CA ALA A 61 -2.12 -8.03 0.79
C ALA A 61 -3.32 -8.82 1.32
N ALA A 62 -3.26 -10.15 1.21
CA ALA A 62 -4.31 -11.08 1.62
C ALA A 62 -5.70 -10.77 1.03
N ARG A 63 -5.79 -9.95 -0.02
CA ARG A 63 -7.04 -9.56 -0.69
C ARG A 63 -7.04 -9.94 -2.16
N TYR A 64 -6.05 -9.48 -2.91
CA TYR A 64 -5.89 -9.75 -4.34
C TYR A 64 -4.58 -10.46 -4.66
N ASN A 65 -3.64 -10.48 -3.73
CA ASN A 65 -2.42 -11.25 -3.84
C ASN A 65 -2.04 -11.91 -2.52
N MET A 66 -1.33 -13.01 -2.63
CA MET A 66 -0.57 -13.69 -1.60
C MET A 66 0.72 -14.20 -2.24
N CYS A 67 1.74 -14.46 -1.45
CA CYS A 67 2.99 -15.07 -1.89
C CYS A 67 3.09 -16.48 -1.32
N VAL A 68 3.58 -17.42 -2.11
CA VAL A 68 3.87 -18.78 -1.65
C VAL A 68 5.38 -18.99 -1.74
N GLU A 69 5.98 -19.32 -0.62
CA GLU A 69 7.39 -19.62 -0.51
C GLU A 69 7.70 -21.07 -0.99
N PRO A 70 8.95 -21.39 -1.31
CA PRO A 70 9.33 -22.71 -1.83
C PRO A 70 8.99 -23.89 -0.91
N ASP A 71 8.87 -23.65 0.41
CA ASP A 71 8.47 -24.66 1.41
C ASP A 71 6.94 -24.77 1.58
N GLY A 72 6.18 -24.03 0.77
CA GLY A 72 4.73 -23.97 0.82
C GLY A 72 4.16 -22.96 1.81
N ALA A 73 4.98 -22.23 2.56
CA ALA A 73 4.50 -21.18 3.45
C ALA A 73 3.77 -20.09 2.65
N VAL A 74 2.59 -19.67 3.12
CA VAL A 74 1.79 -18.63 2.48
C VAL A 74 1.93 -17.33 3.25
N LEU A 75 2.41 -16.29 2.56
CA LEU A 75 2.55 -14.93 3.08
C LEU A 75 1.41 -14.03 2.57
N PRO A 76 0.96 -13.05 3.33
CA PRO A 76 -0.07 -12.09 2.89
C PRO A 76 0.32 -11.30 1.64
N CYS A 77 1.60 -10.99 1.48
CA CYS A 77 2.24 -10.44 0.29
C CYS A 77 3.76 -10.71 0.34
N GLN A 78 4.45 -10.48 -0.77
CA GLN A 78 5.91 -10.74 -0.89
C GLN A 78 6.78 -9.95 0.10
N SER A 79 6.26 -8.90 0.72
CA SER A 79 7.00 -8.08 1.69
C SER A 79 6.60 -8.32 3.15
N TYR A 80 5.58 -9.14 3.40
CA TYR A 80 5.06 -9.39 4.74
C TYR A 80 5.45 -10.79 5.21
N TYR A 81 6.62 -10.93 5.82
CA TYR A 81 7.27 -12.21 6.18
C TYR A 81 6.67 -12.93 7.40
N GLN A 82 5.36 -12.82 7.62
CA GLN A 82 4.64 -13.57 8.63
C GLN A 82 3.68 -14.54 7.94
N PRO A 83 3.96 -15.86 7.94
CA PRO A 83 3.09 -16.84 7.30
C PRO A 83 1.68 -16.86 7.90
N VAL A 84 0.71 -17.08 7.04
CA VAL A 84 -0.71 -17.27 7.40
C VAL A 84 -1.16 -18.72 7.27
N GLY A 85 -0.27 -19.60 6.87
CA GLY A 85 -0.44 -21.04 6.75
C GLY A 85 0.54 -21.63 5.73
N ASN A 86 0.34 -22.90 5.39
CA ASN A 86 1.13 -23.60 4.39
C ASN A 86 0.20 -24.29 3.40
N ILE A 87 0.36 -23.99 2.09
CA ILE A 87 -0.55 -24.49 1.05
C ILE A 87 -0.50 -26.01 0.86
N LEU A 88 0.58 -26.66 1.32
CA LEU A 88 0.73 -28.11 1.24
C LEU A 88 0.09 -28.84 2.43
N LEU A 89 -0.17 -28.13 3.55
CA LEU A 89 -0.57 -28.74 4.81
C LEU A 89 -1.95 -28.25 5.27
N ASP A 90 -2.31 -27.03 4.96
CA ASP A 90 -3.52 -26.36 5.47
C ASP A 90 -4.58 -26.26 4.37
N SER A 91 -5.86 -26.24 4.78
CA SER A 91 -6.95 -25.92 3.85
C SER A 91 -6.89 -24.45 3.45
N TRP A 92 -7.31 -24.16 2.20
CA TRP A 92 -7.40 -22.75 1.74
C TRP A 92 -8.29 -21.90 2.64
N ASP A 93 -9.37 -22.47 3.15
CA ASP A 93 -10.27 -21.76 4.07
C ASP A 93 -9.55 -21.33 5.35
N SER A 94 -8.70 -22.20 5.92
CA SER A 94 -7.87 -21.87 7.08
C SER A 94 -6.89 -20.73 6.80
N ILE A 95 -6.20 -20.78 5.64
CA ILE A 95 -5.25 -19.75 5.19
C ILE A 95 -5.99 -18.42 4.96
N TRP A 96 -7.09 -18.48 4.22
CA TRP A 96 -7.89 -17.30 3.88
C TRP A 96 -8.48 -16.64 5.12
N ASN A 97 -8.98 -17.41 6.07
CA ASN A 97 -9.59 -16.92 7.31
C ASN A 97 -8.61 -16.76 8.47
N HIS A 98 -7.30 -16.93 8.24
CA HIS A 98 -6.30 -16.68 9.26
C HIS A 98 -6.45 -15.25 9.84
N LYS A 99 -6.23 -15.11 11.15
CA LYS A 99 -6.43 -13.83 11.88
C LYS A 99 -5.70 -12.64 11.22
N LEU A 100 -4.47 -12.85 10.73
CA LEU A 100 -3.70 -11.82 10.04
C LEU A 100 -4.30 -11.49 8.67
N SER A 101 -4.73 -12.49 7.90
CA SER A 101 -5.38 -12.28 6.60
C SER A 101 -6.64 -11.42 6.74
N ARG A 102 -7.46 -11.72 7.75
CA ARG A 102 -8.66 -10.90 8.05
C ARG A 102 -8.31 -9.50 8.52
N TRP A 103 -7.33 -9.37 9.41
CA TRP A 103 -6.87 -8.08 9.93
C TRP A 103 -6.41 -7.14 8.80
N LEU A 104 -5.70 -7.68 7.80
CA LEU A 104 -5.26 -6.94 6.62
C LEU A 104 -6.45 -6.56 5.72
N ARG A 105 -7.35 -7.49 5.40
CA ARG A 105 -8.53 -7.23 4.56
C ARG A 105 -9.48 -6.21 5.17
N GLU A 106 -9.67 -6.27 6.49
CA GLU A 106 -10.49 -5.35 7.26
C GLU A 106 -9.79 -4.02 7.55
N ARG A 107 -8.55 -3.86 7.05
CA ARG A 107 -7.74 -2.63 7.21
C ARG A 107 -7.64 -2.19 8.68
N ARG A 108 -7.52 -3.14 9.61
CA ARG A 108 -7.43 -2.84 11.05
C ARG A 108 -6.13 -2.15 11.46
N TYR A 109 -5.15 -2.10 10.55
CA TYR A 109 -3.89 -1.38 10.74
C TYR A 109 -4.01 0.14 10.56
N MET A 110 -5.12 0.61 10.00
CA MET A 110 -5.31 2.04 9.77
C MET A 110 -5.36 2.82 11.08
N ALA A 111 -4.73 3.99 11.11
CA ALA A 111 -4.90 4.95 12.17
C ALA A 111 -6.37 5.44 12.26
N ASP A 112 -6.82 5.81 13.46
CA ASP A 112 -8.23 6.21 13.66
C ASP A 112 -8.63 7.39 12.76
N GLY A 113 -7.78 8.40 12.60
CA GLY A 113 -8.04 9.52 11.71
C GLY A 113 -8.18 9.17 10.22
N CYS A 114 -7.70 7.99 9.80
CA CYS A 114 -7.90 7.53 8.42
C CYS A 114 -9.32 7.06 8.14
N ARG A 115 -10.09 6.67 9.17
CA ARG A 115 -11.44 6.10 8.99
C ARG A 115 -12.44 7.12 8.47
N GLU A 116 -12.25 8.38 8.81
CA GLU A 116 -13.08 9.52 8.39
C GLU A 116 -12.46 10.31 7.22
N CYS A 117 -11.35 9.84 6.68
CA CYS A 117 -10.66 10.49 5.58
C CYS A 117 -11.42 10.32 4.26
N ALA A 118 -11.59 11.41 3.50
CA ALA A 118 -12.26 11.37 2.20
C ALA A 118 -11.57 10.43 1.19
N LEU A 119 -10.26 10.21 1.32
CA LEU A 119 -9.46 9.35 0.44
C LEU A 119 -9.33 7.90 0.97
N VAL A 120 -10.09 7.51 1.99
CA VAL A 120 -9.95 6.20 2.63
C VAL A 120 -10.22 5.03 1.67
N ALA A 121 -11.10 5.23 0.69
CA ALA A 121 -11.47 4.19 -0.27
C ALA A 121 -10.26 3.81 -1.15
N GLU A 122 -9.56 4.78 -1.69
CA GLU A 122 -8.43 4.65 -2.59
C GLU A 122 -7.12 4.34 -1.83
N CYS A 123 -6.83 5.16 -0.83
CA CYS A 123 -5.60 5.06 -0.03
C CYS A 123 -5.57 3.80 0.86
N GLY A 124 -6.67 3.54 1.58
CA GLY A 124 -6.77 2.42 2.51
C GLY A 124 -5.76 2.44 3.65
N GLY A 125 -5.19 3.61 3.98
CA GLY A 125 -4.20 3.77 5.05
C GLY A 125 -2.76 3.42 4.64
N GLY A 126 -2.49 3.22 3.35
CA GLY A 126 -1.15 2.92 2.84
C GLY A 126 -0.72 1.46 3.06
N CYS A 127 0.59 1.25 3.18
CA CYS A 127 1.16 -0.06 3.47
C CYS A 127 1.14 -0.35 4.98
N PRO A 128 0.62 -1.52 5.43
CA PRO A 128 0.62 -1.87 6.85
C PRO A 128 2.04 -2.04 7.47
N LEU A 129 3.06 -2.09 6.63
CA LEU A 129 4.46 -2.14 7.06
C LEU A 129 5.08 -0.74 7.20
N SER A 130 4.43 0.29 6.67
CA SER A 130 4.87 1.68 6.85
C SER A 130 4.42 2.21 8.21
N PRO A 131 5.24 3.04 8.90
CA PRO A 131 4.78 3.69 10.11
C PRO A 131 3.59 4.60 9.79
N PRO A 132 2.57 4.68 10.66
CA PRO A 132 1.49 5.61 10.45
C PRO A 132 2.03 7.05 10.47
N THR A 133 1.80 7.80 9.41
CA THR A 133 1.95 9.25 9.45
C THR A 133 0.80 9.83 10.26
N ALA A 134 1.06 10.87 11.04
CA ALA A 134 -0.03 11.61 11.67
C ALA A 134 -0.99 12.09 10.57
N ALA A 135 -2.26 11.72 10.66
CA ALA A 135 -3.26 12.17 9.70
C ALA A 135 -3.21 13.71 9.63
N PRO A 136 -3.09 14.33 8.45
CA PRO A 136 -3.18 15.76 8.34
C PRO A 136 -4.54 16.20 8.85
N GLN A 137 -4.57 17.29 9.60
CA GLN A 137 -5.83 17.95 9.92
C GLN A 137 -6.56 18.23 8.61
N ALA A 138 -7.85 17.89 8.55
CA ALA A 138 -8.70 17.95 7.37
C ALA A 138 -8.83 19.41 6.86
N SER A 139 -7.83 19.91 6.18
CA SER A 139 -7.85 21.19 5.52
C SER A 139 -7.35 21.03 4.09
N ASN A 140 -8.29 21.12 3.15
CA ASN A 140 -8.09 21.35 1.72
C ASN A 140 -7.90 20.15 0.78
N TRP A 141 -8.46 18.97 1.08
CA TRP A 141 -8.52 17.91 0.06
C TRP A 141 -9.81 18.01 -0.75
N ILE A 142 -9.67 18.28 -2.03
CA ILE A 142 -10.78 18.12 -2.99
C ILE A 142 -10.90 16.61 -3.25
N ALA A 143 -12.04 16.02 -2.90
CA ALA A 143 -12.26 14.60 -3.17
C ALA A 143 -12.19 14.33 -4.69
N VAL A 144 -11.60 13.21 -5.09
CA VAL A 144 -11.49 12.80 -6.51
C VAL A 144 -12.88 12.81 -7.19
N GLY A 145 -13.96 12.56 -6.44
CA GLY A 145 -15.33 12.67 -6.91
C GLY A 145 -15.70 14.07 -7.42
N ASP A 146 -15.19 15.12 -6.78
CA ASP A 146 -15.47 16.50 -7.16
C ASP A 146 -14.70 16.90 -8.42
N MET A 147 -13.49 16.36 -8.62
CA MET A 147 -12.71 16.54 -9.85
C MET A 147 -13.40 15.88 -11.05
N LEU A 148 -14.01 14.70 -10.87
CA LEU A 148 -14.73 14.00 -11.94
C LEU A 148 -16.05 14.69 -12.30
N GLN A 149 -16.68 15.41 -11.38
CA GLN A 149 -17.86 16.23 -11.67
C GLN A 149 -17.48 17.54 -12.39
N ALA A 150 -16.40 18.19 -12.01
CA ALA A 150 -15.89 19.39 -12.68
C ALA A 150 -15.44 19.15 -14.14
N ALA A 151 -14.99 17.94 -14.46
CA ALA A 151 -14.59 17.57 -15.82
C ALA A 151 -15.77 17.19 -16.75
N ARG A 152 -17.00 17.14 -16.24
CA ARG A 152 -18.23 16.82 -17.00
C ARG A 152 -19.14 18.02 -17.25
N GLY A 153 -18.75 19.20 -16.82
CA GLY A 153 -19.41 20.49 -17.12
C GLY A 153 -18.57 21.31 -18.09
#